data_65175978f7e645b98cb9096838529178
#
_entry.id   65175978f7e645b98cb9096838529178
#
_cell.length_a   1.000
_cell.length_b   1.000
_cell.length_c   1.000
_cell.angle_alpha   90.00
_cell.angle_beta   90.00
_cell.angle_gamma   90.00
#
_symmetry.space_group_name_H-M   'P 1'
#
loop_
_entity.id
_entity.type
_entity.pdbx_description
1 polymer ?
#
loop_
_entity_poly.entity_id
_entity_poly.type
_entity_poly.pdbx_seq_one_letter_code
_entity_poly.pdbx_strand_id
1 'polypeptide(L)'
;MQGHDPGQRPRVRAPQNRRVELLDAAERLFLQKGVVQTSVDDITTGAQVSKGTFYLYFSSREELLGALRERFIQGFCLRVDTAVRRRAAPGEKGWNARLRAWFSAMLDGLLDQVMLHDMLFHDPHPASRELMKDNPIIVQLEALLEAGAAAGAWQVADSRAMAIMMFHSMHGLADDAVARGATAQRARIVRRLTDTFAAALRSC
;
A
#
# COMPACT_ATOMS: atom_id res chain seq x y z
N MET A 1 -57.47 2.57 22.73
CA MET A 1 -56.80 3.45 21.76
C MET A 1 -55.28 3.19 21.86
N GLN A 2 -54.80 2.33 20.99
CA GLN A 2 -53.36 1.99 20.92
C GLN A 2 -52.75 2.84 19.81
N GLY A 3 -51.81 3.71 20.21
CA GLY A 3 -51.05 4.54 19.29
C GLY A 3 -50.09 3.73 18.45
N HIS A 4 -50.27 3.77 17.14
CA HIS A 4 -49.43 3.20 16.16
C HIS A 4 -48.24 4.15 15.94
N ASP A 5 -47.03 3.71 16.29
CA ASP A 5 -45.76 4.42 16.05
C ASP A 5 -45.38 4.26 14.55
N PRO A 6 -45.33 5.35 13.77
CA PRO A 6 -44.96 5.24 12.35
C PRO A 6 -43.44 5.16 12.17
N GLY A 7 -42.99 3.96 12.02
CA GLY A 7 -41.87 3.56 11.16
C GLY A 7 -40.64 4.45 11.10
N GLN A 8 -39.58 4.02 11.81
CA GLN A 8 -38.19 4.37 11.43
C GLN A 8 -37.93 3.97 9.99
N ARG A 9 -37.93 4.91 9.06
CA ARG A 9 -37.42 4.70 7.70
C ARG A 9 -35.95 4.31 7.79
N PRO A 10 -35.48 3.27 7.09
CA PRO A 10 -34.07 2.92 7.08
C PRO A 10 -33.28 4.15 6.60
N ARG A 11 -32.33 4.62 7.43
CA ARG A 11 -31.41 5.69 7.04
C ARG A 11 -30.70 5.26 5.76
N VAL A 12 -31.01 5.92 4.65
CA VAL A 12 -30.26 5.77 3.40
C VAL A 12 -28.81 6.20 3.70
N ARG A 13 -27.92 5.22 3.85
CA ARG A 13 -26.50 5.48 4.09
C ARG A 13 -25.92 6.21 2.87
N ALA A 14 -25.01 7.17 3.11
CA ALA A 14 -24.40 7.97 2.06
C ALA A 14 -23.74 7.07 0.98
N PRO A 15 -23.81 7.43 -0.32
CA PRO A 15 -23.24 6.62 -1.41
C PRO A 15 -21.78 6.21 -1.21
N GLN A 16 -20.95 7.09 -0.66
CA GLN A 16 -19.53 6.80 -0.37
C GLN A 16 -19.35 5.65 0.62
N ASN A 17 -20.26 5.44 1.57
CA ASN A 17 -20.18 4.33 2.51
C ASN A 17 -20.42 2.99 1.83
N ARG A 18 -21.24 2.93 0.77
CA ARG A 18 -21.53 1.67 0.04
C ARG A 18 -20.33 1.14 -0.73
N ARG A 19 -19.56 2.04 -1.36
CA ARG A 19 -18.30 1.64 -2.03
C ARG A 19 -17.30 1.07 -1.04
N VAL A 20 -17.16 1.67 0.13
CA VAL A 20 -16.28 1.18 1.21
C VAL A 20 -16.76 -0.17 1.75
N GLU A 21 -18.07 -0.32 2.02
CA GLU A 21 -18.67 -1.57 2.50
C GLU A 21 -18.41 -2.73 1.52
N LEU A 22 -18.51 -2.48 0.21
CA LEU A 22 -18.20 -3.48 -0.83
C LEU A 22 -16.71 -3.86 -0.84
N LEU A 23 -15.81 -2.89 -0.74
CA LEU A 23 -14.37 -3.12 -0.67
C LEU A 23 -13.98 -3.90 0.59
N ASP A 24 -14.56 -3.56 1.75
CA ASP A 24 -14.28 -4.24 3.01
C ASP A 24 -14.81 -5.69 3.02
N ALA A 25 -15.99 -5.90 2.45
CA ALA A 25 -16.55 -7.25 2.30
C ALA A 25 -15.69 -8.11 1.36
N ALA A 26 -15.26 -7.53 0.23
CA ALA A 26 -14.41 -8.22 -0.74
C ALA A 26 -13.05 -8.57 -0.15
N GLU A 27 -12.36 -7.61 0.50
CA GLU A 27 -11.07 -7.85 1.15
C GLU A 27 -11.15 -9.02 2.14
N ARG A 28 -12.14 -8.99 3.03
CA ARG A 28 -12.36 -10.06 4.01
C ARG A 28 -12.60 -11.42 3.33
N LEU A 29 -13.45 -11.47 2.32
CA LEU A 29 -13.80 -12.71 1.62
C LEU A 29 -12.61 -13.24 0.79
N PHE A 30 -11.87 -12.36 0.13
CA PHE A 30 -10.68 -12.74 -0.61
C PHE A 30 -9.59 -13.32 0.30
N LEU A 31 -9.38 -12.75 1.48
CA LEU A 31 -8.47 -13.30 2.47
C LEU A 31 -8.94 -14.64 3.06
N GLN A 32 -10.26 -14.86 3.17
CA GLN A 32 -10.83 -16.10 3.73
C GLN A 32 -10.82 -17.28 2.77
N LYS A 33 -11.19 -17.07 1.51
CA LYS A 33 -11.39 -18.14 0.54
C LYS A 33 -10.72 -17.93 -0.82
N GLY A 34 -9.95 -16.87 -0.98
CA GLY A 34 -9.26 -16.53 -2.20
C GLY A 34 -10.09 -15.74 -3.21
N VAL A 35 -9.40 -15.01 -4.11
CA VAL A 35 -10.03 -14.18 -5.15
C VAL A 35 -10.87 -15.02 -6.11
N VAL A 36 -10.34 -16.16 -6.57
CA VAL A 36 -10.98 -17.03 -7.56
C VAL A 36 -12.31 -17.60 -7.04
N GLN A 37 -12.37 -17.98 -5.77
CA GLN A 37 -13.53 -18.61 -5.13
C GLN A 37 -14.60 -17.61 -4.65
N THR A 38 -14.34 -16.30 -4.78
CA THR A 38 -15.27 -15.26 -4.32
C THR A 38 -16.07 -14.70 -5.48
N SER A 39 -17.37 -14.90 -5.45
CA SER A 39 -18.31 -14.35 -6.45
C SER A 39 -18.80 -12.95 -6.09
N VAL A 40 -19.40 -12.25 -7.07
CA VAL A 40 -20.10 -10.98 -6.83
C VAL A 40 -21.26 -11.16 -5.83
N ASP A 41 -21.94 -12.30 -5.88
CA ASP A 41 -23.04 -12.62 -4.96
C ASP A 41 -22.55 -12.76 -3.51
N ASP A 42 -21.39 -13.37 -3.31
CA ASP A 42 -20.75 -13.43 -1.99
C ASP A 42 -20.44 -12.02 -1.45
N ILE A 43 -19.85 -11.18 -2.30
CA ILE A 43 -19.46 -9.81 -1.92
C ILE A 43 -20.69 -8.98 -1.55
N THR A 44 -21.74 -9.01 -2.37
CA THR A 44 -22.98 -8.27 -2.12
C THR A 44 -23.70 -8.74 -0.85
N THR A 45 -23.73 -10.06 -0.63
CA THR A 45 -24.25 -10.65 0.61
C THR A 45 -23.41 -10.19 1.82
N GLY A 46 -22.09 -10.27 1.71
CA GLY A 46 -21.15 -9.84 2.77
C GLY A 46 -21.20 -8.36 3.09
N ALA A 47 -21.55 -7.53 2.12
CA ALA A 47 -21.74 -6.07 2.26
C ALA A 47 -23.19 -5.69 2.60
N GLN A 48 -24.13 -6.64 2.61
CA GLN A 48 -25.55 -6.42 2.83
C GLN A 48 -26.15 -5.40 1.83
N VAL A 49 -25.81 -5.54 0.55
CA VAL A 49 -26.32 -4.70 -0.54
C VAL A 49 -26.90 -5.56 -1.66
N SER A 50 -27.70 -4.94 -2.54
CA SER A 50 -28.21 -5.64 -3.73
C SER A 50 -27.12 -5.77 -4.80
N LYS A 51 -27.26 -6.74 -5.70
CA LYS A 51 -26.40 -6.91 -6.89
C LYS A 51 -26.42 -5.67 -7.79
N GLY A 52 -27.58 -5.02 -7.92
CA GLY A 52 -27.70 -3.73 -8.62
C GLY A 52 -26.84 -2.64 -7.97
N THR A 53 -26.75 -2.61 -6.63
CA THR A 53 -25.87 -1.68 -5.92
C THR A 53 -24.40 -1.93 -6.24
N PHE A 54 -23.97 -3.19 -6.34
CA PHE A 54 -22.58 -3.50 -6.75
C PHE A 54 -22.27 -2.87 -8.13
N TYR A 55 -23.13 -3.09 -9.12
CA TYR A 55 -22.93 -2.60 -10.50
C TYR A 55 -23.04 -1.08 -10.66
N LEU A 56 -23.53 -0.35 -9.64
CA LEU A 56 -23.42 1.11 -9.59
C LEU A 56 -22.02 1.62 -9.28
N TYR A 57 -21.16 0.78 -8.66
CA TYR A 57 -19.82 1.18 -8.22
C TYR A 57 -18.70 0.46 -8.97
N PHE A 58 -18.93 -0.77 -9.42
CA PHE A 58 -17.94 -1.62 -10.08
C PHE A 58 -18.59 -2.38 -11.22
N SER A 59 -18.06 -2.26 -12.43
CA SER A 59 -18.56 -2.99 -13.61
C SER A 59 -18.24 -4.48 -13.54
N SER A 60 -17.20 -4.85 -12.79
CA SER A 60 -16.76 -6.24 -12.62
C SER A 60 -16.05 -6.47 -11.28
N ARG A 61 -15.81 -7.74 -10.96
CA ARG A 61 -14.99 -8.15 -9.82
C ARG A 61 -13.54 -7.71 -9.99
N GLU A 62 -13.03 -7.72 -11.20
CA GLU A 62 -11.68 -7.29 -11.56
C GLU A 62 -11.49 -5.79 -11.31
N GLU A 63 -12.49 -4.96 -11.62
CA GLU A 63 -12.48 -3.53 -11.29
C GLU A 63 -12.46 -3.30 -9.78
N LEU A 64 -13.26 -4.06 -9.02
CA LEU A 64 -13.22 -4.00 -7.56
C LEU A 64 -11.85 -4.41 -7.00
N LEU A 65 -11.23 -5.47 -7.56
CA LEU A 65 -9.88 -5.89 -7.18
C LEU A 65 -8.84 -4.79 -7.50
N GLY A 66 -8.97 -4.12 -8.64
CA GLY A 66 -8.17 -2.94 -8.98
C GLY A 66 -8.32 -1.82 -7.94
N ALA A 67 -9.55 -1.53 -7.52
CA ALA A 67 -9.82 -0.53 -6.48
C ALA A 67 -9.26 -0.93 -5.10
N LEU A 68 -9.21 -2.23 -4.78
CA LEU A 68 -8.54 -2.72 -3.57
C LEU A 68 -7.02 -2.51 -3.63
N ARG A 69 -6.39 -2.79 -4.78
CA ARG A 69 -4.97 -2.52 -5.01
C ARG A 69 -4.66 -1.03 -4.83
N GLU A 70 -5.45 -0.18 -5.43
CA GLU A 70 -5.31 1.27 -5.30
C GLU A 70 -5.45 1.72 -3.84
N ARG A 71 -6.48 1.27 -3.11
CA ARG A 71 -6.68 1.56 -1.69
C ARG A 71 -5.47 1.13 -0.84
N PHE A 72 -4.93 -0.05 -1.11
CA PHE A 72 -3.74 -0.57 -0.44
C PHE A 72 -2.53 0.34 -0.67
N ILE A 73 -2.23 0.68 -1.93
CA ILE A 73 -1.10 1.56 -2.30
C ILE A 73 -1.26 2.95 -1.67
N GLN A 74 -2.45 3.55 -1.73
CA GLN A 74 -2.74 4.84 -1.11
C GLN A 74 -2.49 4.82 0.41
N GLY A 75 -2.91 3.75 1.09
CA GLY A 75 -2.64 3.54 2.50
C GLY A 75 -1.14 3.46 2.81
N PHE A 76 -0.36 2.80 1.95
CA PHE A 76 1.11 2.78 2.06
C PHE A 76 1.72 4.17 1.88
N CYS A 77 1.39 4.87 0.81
CA CYS A 77 1.90 6.21 0.54
C CYS A 77 1.63 7.17 1.70
N LEU A 78 0.44 7.12 2.28
CA LEU A 78 0.08 7.97 3.43
C LEU A 78 0.90 7.63 4.68
N ARG A 79 1.12 6.35 4.98
CA ARG A 79 1.97 5.93 6.11
C ARG A 79 3.40 6.39 5.95
N VAL A 80 3.97 6.19 4.77
CA VAL A 80 5.34 6.60 4.43
C VAL A 80 5.49 8.12 4.52
N ASP A 81 4.59 8.88 3.90
CA ASP A 81 4.61 10.35 3.96
C ASP A 81 4.58 10.85 5.41
N THR A 82 3.70 10.28 6.22
CA THR A 82 3.60 10.63 7.65
C THR A 82 4.91 10.31 8.40
N ALA A 83 5.51 9.14 8.15
CA ALA A 83 6.74 8.72 8.80
C ALA A 83 7.94 9.61 8.42
N VAL A 84 8.06 9.94 7.12
CA VAL A 84 9.13 10.79 6.57
C VAL A 84 9.00 12.23 7.07
N ARG A 85 7.81 12.82 7.05
CA ARG A 85 7.56 14.20 7.53
C ARG A 85 7.87 14.37 9.02
N ARG A 86 7.62 13.38 9.85
CA ARG A 86 7.98 13.41 11.28
C ARG A 86 9.49 13.49 11.52
N ARG A 87 10.32 13.24 10.52
CA ARG A 87 11.80 13.30 10.59
C ARG A 87 12.37 14.55 9.92
N ALA A 88 11.62 15.64 9.87
CA ALA A 88 12.01 16.90 9.22
C ALA A 88 13.07 17.68 10.02
N ALA A 89 14.26 17.09 10.20
CA ALA A 89 15.43 17.79 10.69
C ALA A 89 16.30 18.28 9.52
N PRO A 90 17.02 19.41 9.66
CA PRO A 90 17.92 19.93 8.62
C PRO A 90 19.20 19.08 8.48
N GLY A 91 19.88 19.23 7.33
CA GLY A 91 21.18 18.64 7.04
C GLY A 91 21.16 17.14 6.72
N GLU A 92 22.34 16.60 6.39
CA GLU A 92 22.52 15.21 5.96
C GLU A 92 21.94 14.19 6.94
N LYS A 93 22.15 14.39 8.24
CA LYS A 93 21.60 13.48 9.28
C LYS A 93 20.07 13.45 9.25
N GLY A 94 19.42 14.58 8.99
CA GLY A 94 17.96 14.65 8.84
C GLY A 94 17.46 13.90 7.61
N TRP A 95 18.18 14.00 6.49
CA TRP A 95 17.83 13.29 5.27
C TRP A 95 18.04 11.79 5.38
N ASN A 96 19.13 11.33 5.98
CA ASN A 96 19.35 9.91 6.29
C ASN A 96 18.26 9.36 7.23
N ALA A 97 17.78 10.16 8.19
CA ALA A 97 16.67 9.79 9.06
C ALA A 97 15.33 9.64 8.29
N ARG A 98 15.09 10.50 7.28
CA ARG A 98 13.93 10.39 6.38
C ARG A 98 14.00 9.14 5.52
N LEU A 99 15.17 8.84 4.93
CA LEU A 99 15.39 7.64 4.15
C LEU A 99 15.15 6.37 4.99
N ARG A 100 15.68 6.36 6.22
CA ARG A 100 15.44 5.28 7.17
C ARG A 100 13.96 5.14 7.54
N ALA A 101 13.26 6.26 7.72
CA ALA A 101 11.83 6.27 8.02
C ALA A 101 11.01 5.71 6.85
N TRP A 102 11.41 6.01 5.61
CA TRP A 102 10.82 5.45 4.41
C TRP A 102 10.94 3.91 4.41
N PHE A 103 12.16 3.38 4.56
CA PHE A 103 12.38 1.92 4.62
C PHE A 103 11.62 1.26 5.76
N SER A 104 11.59 1.89 6.95
CA SER A 104 10.87 1.34 8.09
C SER A 104 9.37 1.27 7.83
N ALA A 105 8.76 2.36 7.36
CA ALA A 105 7.32 2.43 7.10
C ALA A 105 6.89 1.45 6.00
N MET A 106 7.72 1.30 4.96
CA MET A 106 7.49 0.35 3.87
C MET A 106 7.58 -1.10 4.36
N LEU A 107 8.67 -1.45 5.03
CA LEU A 107 8.91 -2.81 5.52
C LEU A 107 7.85 -3.22 6.56
N ASP A 108 7.55 -2.33 7.52
CA ASP A 108 6.54 -2.59 8.54
C ASP A 108 5.16 -2.79 7.90
N GLY A 109 4.78 -1.89 6.97
CA GLY A 109 3.51 -2.00 6.28
C GLY A 109 3.36 -3.29 5.46
N LEU A 110 4.42 -3.75 4.80
CA LEU A 110 4.43 -4.99 4.03
C LEU A 110 4.36 -6.20 4.96
N LEU A 111 5.22 -6.28 5.96
CA LEU A 111 5.30 -7.42 6.87
C LEU A 111 4.09 -7.56 7.79
N ASP A 112 3.40 -6.46 8.10
CA ASP A 112 2.15 -6.49 8.88
C ASP A 112 0.94 -6.92 8.04
N GLN A 113 1.03 -6.83 6.71
CA GLN A 113 -0.07 -7.11 5.77
C GLN A 113 0.34 -8.10 4.67
N VAL A 114 1.27 -9.03 4.95
CA VAL A 114 1.79 -9.99 3.96
C VAL A 114 0.67 -10.71 3.22
N MET A 115 -0.31 -11.28 3.92
CA MET A 115 -1.41 -12.02 3.27
C MET A 115 -2.22 -11.15 2.31
N LEU A 116 -2.48 -9.89 2.68
CA LEU A 116 -3.19 -8.95 1.83
C LEU A 116 -2.33 -8.53 0.64
N HIS A 117 -1.06 -8.23 0.87
CA HIS A 117 -0.10 -7.89 -0.18
C HIS A 117 0.01 -9.03 -1.20
N ASP A 118 0.22 -10.27 -0.74
CA ASP A 118 0.38 -11.43 -1.60
C ASP A 118 -0.89 -11.68 -2.43
N MET A 119 -2.05 -11.61 -1.80
CA MET A 119 -3.34 -11.75 -2.47
C MET A 119 -3.54 -10.67 -3.57
N LEU A 120 -3.06 -9.44 -3.33
CA LEU A 120 -3.25 -8.34 -4.28
C LEU A 120 -2.21 -8.33 -5.42
N PHE A 121 -0.97 -8.79 -5.19
CA PHE A 121 0.16 -8.52 -6.09
C PHE A 121 0.96 -9.75 -6.55
N HIS A 122 0.83 -10.92 -5.90
CA HIS A 122 1.57 -12.13 -6.30
C HIS A 122 0.86 -12.99 -7.35
N ASP A 123 -0.31 -12.58 -7.84
CA ASP A 123 -0.93 -13.26 -8.96
C ASP A 123 -0.14 -12.94 -10.25
N PRO A 124 0.32 -13.96 -11.05
CA PRO A 124 1.16 -13.75 -12.23
C PRO A 124 0.36 -13.15 -13.40
N HIS A 125 -0.06 -11.90 -13.30
CA HIS A 125 -0.76 -11.18 -14.38
C HIS A 125 0.21 -10.29 -15.16
N PRO A 126 0.09 -10.20 -16.50
CA PRO A 126 0.94 -9.33 -17.34
C PRO A 126 0.85 -7.83 -16.99
N ALA A 127 -0.15 -7.42 -16.23
CA ALA A 127 -0.34 -6.05 -15.74
C ALA A 127 0.75 -5.56 -14.76
N SER A 128 1.65 -6.43 -14.28
CA SER A 128 2.67 -6.03 -13.30
C SER A 128 3.64 -4.97 -13.82
N ARG A 129 3.97 -4.97 -15.13
CA ARG A 129 4.86 -3.96 -15.74
C ARG A 129 4.20 -2.59 -15.87
N GLU A 130 2.92 -2.55 -16.22
CA GLU A 130 2.12 -1.32 -16.30
C GLU A 130 1.98 -0.69 -14.90
N LEU A 131 1.73 -1.52 -13.89
CA LEU A 131 1.66 -1.08 -12.48
C LEU A 131 2.99 -0.50 -11.96
N MET A 132 4.14 -0.88 -12.57
CA MET A 132 5.45 -0.36 -12.18
C MET A 132 5.76 1.00 -12.83
N LYS A 133 5.18 1.31 -14.00
CA LYS A 133 5.47 2.52 -14.76
C LYS A 133 5.18 3.78 -13.95
N ASP A 134 4.03 3.82 -13.30
CA ASP A 134 3.55 4.97 -12.52
C ASP A 134 3.28 4.59 -11.05
N ASN A 135 4.08 3.66 -10.49
CA ASN A 135 3.91 3.22 -9.12
C ASN A 135 4.06 4.41 -8.15
N PRO A 136 2.98 4.82 -7.43
CA PRO A 136 3.01 6.00 -6.57
C PRO A 136 4.07 5.93 -5.46
N ILE A 137 4.42 4.72 -5.01
CA ILE A 137 5.45 4.52 -3.97
C ILE A 137 6.84 4.84 -4.52
N ILE A 138 7.11 4.43 -5.78
CA ILE A 138 8.39 4.74 -6.45
C ILE A 138 8.47 6.24 -6.73
N VAL A 139 7.39 6.85 -7.23
CA VAL A 139 7.30 8.30 -7.46
C VAL A 139 7.55 9.08 -6.16
N GLN A 140 6.97 8.64 -5.04
CA GLN A 140 7.18 9.26 -3.73
C GLN A 140 8.64 9.15 -3.25
N LEU A 141 9.30 8.00 -3.50
CA LEU A 141 10.71 7.81 -3.16
C LEU A 141 11.63 8.65 -4.06
N GLU A 142 11.34 8.70 -5.36
CA GLU A 142 12.03 9.55 -6.31
C GLU A 142 11.99 11.01 -5.87
N ALA A 143 10.82 11.54 -5.51
CA ALA A 143 10.69 12.91 -5.00
C ALA A 143 11.48 13.14 -3.69
N LEU A 144 11.55 12.13 -2.80
CA LEU A 144 12.40 12.21 -1.59
C LEU A 144 13.89 12.31 -1.94
N LEU A 145 14.36 11.54 -2.93
CA LEU A 145 15.74 11.55 -3.40
C LEU A 145 16.11 12.89 -4.03
N GLU A 146 15.25 13.42 -4.91
CA GLU A 146 15.43 14.73 -5.54
C GLU A 146 15.47 15.86 -4.51
N ALA A 147 14.56 15.86 -3.54
CA ALA A 147 14.53 16.87 -2.50
C ALA A 147 15.79 16.83 -1.63
N GLY A 148 16.34 15.66 -1.33
CA GLY A 148 17.59 15.51 -0.60
C GLY A 148 18.80 15.96 -1.41
N ALA A 149 18.83 15.68 -2.71
CA ALA A 149 19.87 16.17 -3.63
C ALA A 149 19.83 17.70 -3.76
N ALA A 150 18.65 18.29 -3.92
CA ALA A 150 18.47 19.74 -3.97
C ALA A 150 18.90 20.44 -2.66
N ALA A 151 18.77 19.74 -1.52
CA ALA A 151 19.25 20.23 -0.22
C ALA A 151 20.76 19.98 0.02
N GLY A 152 21.49 19.39 -0.94
CA GLY A 152 22.91 19.08 -0.81
C GLY A 152 23.22 17.94 0.18
N ALA A 153 22.23 17.12 0.54
CA ALA A 153 22.42 16.04 1.50
C ALA A 153 23.11 14.81 0.89
N TRP A 154 22.95 14.62 -0.43
CA TRP A 154 23.52 13.53 -1.23
C TRP A 154 23.59 13.91 -2.71
N GLN A 155 24.22 13.05 -3.49
CA GLN A 155 24.24 13.14 -4.94
C GLN A 155 23.51 11.90 -5.52
N VAL A 156 22.75 12.10 -6.58
CA VAL A 156 22.06 11.06 -7.30
C VAL A 156 21.99 11.44 -8.78
N ALA A 157 22.59 10.62 -9.64
CA ALA A 157 22.62 10.88 -11.07
C ALA A 157 21.27 10.57 -11.75
N ASP A 158 20.58 9.53 -11.28
CA ASP A 158 19.29 9.09 -11.78
C ASP A 158 18.41 8.71 -10.59
N SER A 159 17.57 9.65 -10.15
CA SER A 159 16.66 9.47 -9.00
C SER A 159 15.65 8.35 -9.24
N ARG A 160 15.18 8.20 -10.49
CA ARG A 160 14.22 7.16 -10.85
C ARG A 160 14.82 5.78 -10.74
N ALA A 161 16.01 5.55 -11.34
CA ALA A 161 16.70 4.26 -11.26
C ALA A 161 17.05 3.93 -9.80
N MET A 162 17.52 4.90 -9.02
CA MET A 162 17.83 4.71 -7.60
C MET A 162 16.57 4.33 -6.80
N ALA A 163 15.45 5.00 -7.02
CA ALA A 163 14.18 4.68 -6.37
C ALA A 163 13.71 3.25 -6.70
N ILE A 164 13.83 2.83 -7.96
CA ILE A 164 13.51 1.46 -8.38
C ILE A 164 14.41 0.44 -7.68
N MET A 165 15.72 0.68 -7.63
CA MET A 165 16.66 -0.22 -6.93
C MET A 165 16.34 -0.34 -5.45
N MET A 166 16.09 0.77 -4.76
CA MET A 166 15.72 0.79 -3.35
C MET A 166 14.42 0.04 -3.08
N PHE A 167 13.39 0.28 -3.90
CA PHE A 167 12.09 -0.37 -3.79
C PHE A 167 12.21 -1.88 -3.93
N HIS A 168 12.89 -2.38 -4.97
CA HIS A 168 13.04 -3.81 -5.20
C HIS A 168 13.99 -4.48 -4.21
N SER A 169 15.04 -3.79 -3.76
CA SER A 169 15.91 -4.32 -2.69
C SER A 169 15.16 -4.51 -1.38
N MET A 170 14.25 -3.57 -1.03
CA MET A 170 13.40 -3.68 0.15
C MET A 170 12.44 -4.87 0.01
N HIS A 171 11.76 -5.02 -1.13
CA HIS A 171 10.84 -6.14 -1.38
C HIS A 171 11.57 -7.49 -1.31
N GLY A 172 12.70 -7.64 -2.01
CA GLY A 172 13.44 -8.90 -1.98
C GLY A 172 13.92 -9.30 -0.59
N LEU A 173 14.32 -8.34 0.27
CA LEU A 173 14.68 -8.64 1.66
C LEU A 173 13.46 -8.93 2.54
N ALA A 174 12.31 -8.33 2.24
CA ALA A 174 11.07 -8.64 2.92
C ALA A 174 10.59 -10.06 2.59
N ASP A 175 10.60 -10.44 1.31
CA ASP A 175 10.23 -11.77 0.83
C ASP A 175 11.15 -12.85 1.42
N ASP A 176 12.48 -12.62 1.45
CA ASP A 176 13.44 -13.53 2.10
C ASP A 176 13.15 -13.67 3.60
N ALA A 177 12.80 -12.58 4.28
CA ALA A 177 12.45 -12.60 5.70
C ALA A 177 11.16 -13.38 5.97
N VAL A 178 10.15 -13.24 5.12
CA VAL A 178 8.89 -14.02 5.18
C VAL A 178 9.19 -15.50 4.94
N ALA A 179 9.91 -15.83 3.88
CA ALA A 179 10.23 -17.20 3.51
C ALA A 179 11.04 -17.95 4.60
N ARG A 180 11.88 -17.22 5.35
CA ARG A 180 12.67 -17.79 6.46
C ARG A 180 12.02 -17.72 7.84
N GLY A 181 10.81 -17.17 7.96
CA GLY A 181 10.17 -16.90 9.25
C GLY A 181 10.93 -15.89 10.12
N ALA A 182 11.71 -15.00 9.49
CA ALA A 182 12.61 -14.05 10.15
C ALA A 182 12.06 -12.62 10.21
N THR A 183 10.75 -12.45 10.15
CA THR A 183 10.06 -11.15 10.14
C THR A 183 10.35 -10.28 11.37
N ALA A 184 10.80 -10.87 12.49
CA ALA A 184 11.24 -10.14 13.67
C ALA A 184 12.54 -9.32 13.45
N GLN A 185 13.29 -9.58 12.38
CA GLN A 185 14.57 -8.89 12.09
C GLN A 185 14.40 -7.55 11.36
N ARG A 186 13.21 -6.93 11.37
CA ARG A 186 12.87 -5.67 10.67
C ARG A 186 13.92 -4.58 10.86
N ALA A 187 14.30 -4.30 12.12
CA ALA A 187 15.27 -3.26 12.43
C ALA A 187 16.66 -3.51 11.79
N ARG A 188 17.06 -4.78 11.66
CA ARG A 188 18.32 -5.16 11.00
C ARG A 188 18.24 -4.94 9.49
N ILE A 189 17.11 -5.30 8.87
CA ILE A 189 16.87 -5.11 7.44
C ILE A 189 16.87 -3.61 7.12
N VAL A 190 16.10 -2.81 7.87
CA VAL A 190 16.02 -1.35 7.69
C VAL A 190 17.39 -0.71 7.82
N ARG A 191 18.18 -1.08 8.84
CA ARG A 191 19.54 -0.56 9.01
C ARG A 191 20.42 -0.90 7.81
N ARG A 192 20.43 -2.16 7.37
CA ARG A 192 21.22 -2.63 6.21
C ARG A 192 20.87 -1.83 4.96
N LEU A 193 19.59 -1.70 4.63
CA LEU A 193 19.13 -0.92 3.48
C LEU A 193 19.57 0.54 3.59
N THR A 194 19.34 1.17 4.75
CA THR A 194 19.70 2.57 4.97
C THR A 194 21.20 2.79 4.81
N ASP A 195 22.03 1.97 5.44
CA ASP A 195 23.49 2.12 5.41
C ASP A 195 24.03 1.90 3.99
N THR A 196 23.52 0.88 3.27
CA THR A 196 23.93 0.59 1.89
C THR A 196 23.60 1.74 0.95
N PHE A 197 22.36 2.21 0.96
CA PHE A 197 21.94 3.26 0.04
C PHE A 197 22.44 4.65 0.44
N ALA A 198 22.58 4.95 1.72
CA ALA A 198 23.23 6.19 2.16
C ALA A 198 24.72 6.23 1.73
N ALA A 199 25.41 5.09 1.70
CA ALA A 199 26.78 5.02 1.15
C ALA A 199 26.77 5.26 -0.36
N ALA A 200 25.88 4.60 -1.11
CA ALA A 200 25.76 4.80 -2.57
C ALA A 200 25.43 6.24 -2.94
N LEU A 201 24.58 6.93 -2.19
CA LEU A 201 24.22 8.33 -2.42
C LEU A 201 25.35 9.34 -2.12
N ARG A 202 26.41 8.94 -1.40
CA ARG A 202 27.59 9.79 -1.13
C ARG A 202 28.73 9.58 -2.13
N SER A 203 28.68 8.50 -2.88
CA SER A 203 29.79 8.05 -3.74
C SER A 203 29.62 8.45 -5.21
N CYS A 204 28.58 9.22 -5.55
CA CYS A 204 28.34 9.69 -6.93
C CYS A 204 28.99 11.02 -7.19
#